data_82b3af31717b871cd14c48c844be8e7a
#
_entry.id   82b3af31717b871cd14c48c844be8e7a
#
_cell.length_a   1.000
_cell.length_b   1.000
_cell.length_c   1.000
_cell.angle_alpha   90.00
_cell.angle_beta   90.00
_cell.angle_gamma   90.00
#
_symmetry.space_group_name_H-M   'P 1'
#
loop_
_entity.id
_entity.type
_entity.pdbx_description
1 polymer ?
#
loop_
_entity_poly.entity_id
_entity_poly.type
_entity_poly.pdbx_seq_one_letter_code
_entity_poly.pdbx_strand_id
1 'polypeptide(L)'
;IINKNDSIQPLFQIDEKETITAIDCDGQDRIWVGTTAGIGYYNLKEKRYSKIDSQLFSDISALRYDPSSERVWICAQNQLYSYCIKDDKFIQWNRRDGFHPNEIIFTYQQRTMKKHRYLYFGGIEGLVQINTDIPEPNEPYPEIDLCGVELNGQLQTSDINIRNIKIPWKYNTLILQVHIKNKDIFQRVPFRYIIKGDVDKSIDSYHPMLELSNL
;
A
#
# COMPACT_ATOMS: atom_id res chain seq x y z
N ILE A 1 18.52 -12.85 17.89
CA ILE A 1 19.79 -12.18 18.32
C ILE A 1 20.57 -13.18 19.13
N ILE A 2 21.75 -13.52 18.68
CA ILE A 2 22.69 -14.32 19.48
C ILE A 2 23.31 -13.37 20.50
N ASN A 3 23.02 -13.60 21.77
CA ASN A 3 23.60 -12.83 22.85
C ASN A 3 25.06 -13.26 23.09
N LYS A 4 25.86 -12.47 23.83
CA LYS A 4 27.24 -12.82 24.23
C LYS A 4 27.40 -14.22 24.85
N ASN A 5 26.30 -14.84 25.25
CA ASN A 5 26.25 -16.17 25.85
C ASN A 5 25.70 -17.23 24.89
N ASP A 6 25.71 -16.99 23.57
CA ASP A 6 25.22 -17.91 22.53
C ASP A 6 23.76 -18.39 22.72
N SER A 7 22.92 -17.61 23.41
CA SER A 7 21.53 -17.94 23.62
C SER A 7 20.63 -17.29 22.55
N ILE A 8 19.71 -18.07 22.00
CA ILE A 8 18.66 -17.59 21.11
C ILE A 8 17.53 -17.06 21.98
N GLN A 9 17.14 -15.80 21.79
CA GLN A 9 16.03 -15.20 22.52
C GLN A 9 15.01 -14.58 21.58
N PRO A 10 13.71 -14.67 21.89
CA PRO A 10 12.69 -13.94 21.16
C PRO A 10 12.93 -12.44 21.31
N LEU A 11 12.80 -11.71 20.20
CA LEU A 11 13.02 -10.25 20.18
C LEU A 11 11.73 -9.49 20.48
N PHE A 12 10.64 -9.90 19.83
CA PHE A 12 9.29 -9.36 20.01
C PHE A 12 8.26 -10.37 19.50
N GLN A 13 7.01 -10.12 19.83
CA GLN A 13 5.86 -10.86 19.31
C GLN A 13 4.95 -9.90 18.56
N ILE A 14 4.30 -10.40 17.51
CA ILE A 14 3.22 -9.73 16.77
C ILE A 14 1.89 -10.35 17.18
N ASP A 15 0.79 -9.82 16.67
CA ASP A 15 -0.55 -10.40 16.88
C ASP A 15 -0.56 -11.88 16.44
N GLU A 16 -1.21 -12.74 17.21
CA GLU A 16 -1.29 -14.18 16.94
C GLU A 16 -1.95 -14.51 15.58
N LYS A 17 -2.72 -13.57 15.03
CA LYS A 17 -3.37 -13.71 13.73
C LYS A 17 -2.46 -13.32 12.56
N GLU A 18 -1.30 -12.75 12.83
CA GLU A 18 -0.35 -12.31 11.81
C GLU A 18 0.82 -13.29 11.72
N THR A 19 1.36 -13.47 10.52
CA THR A 19 2.58 -14.24 10.30
C THR A 19 3.64 -13.33 9.69
N ILE A 20 4.86 -13.40 10.22
CA ILE A 20 6.01 -12.71 9.62
C ILE A 20 6.42 -13.47 8.37
N THR A 21 6.43 -12.79 7.23
CA THR A 21 6.72 -13.37 5.91
C THR A 21 8.03 -12.85 5.33
N ALA A 22 8.44 -11.66 5.70
CA ALA A 22 9.68 -11.03 5.22
C ALA A 22 10.31 -10.16 6.29
N ILE A 23 11.64 -10.13 6.33
CA ILE A 23 12.42 -9.27 7.22
C ILE A 23 13.63 -8.70 6.49
N ASP A 24 14.00 -7.48 6.85
CA ASP A 24 15.28 -6.86 6.47
C ASP A 24 15.71 -5.83 7.51
N CYS A 25 16.99 -5.44 7.49
CA CYS A 25 17.55 -4.49 8.44
C CYS A 25 18.06 -3.25 7.73
N ASP A 26 17.85 -2.08 8.34
CA ASP A 26 18.45 -0.83 7.82
C ASP A 26 19.94 -0.68 8.15
N GLY A 27 20.50 -1.64 8.88
CA GLY A 27 21.90 -1.60 9.31
C GLY A 27 22.17 -0.64 10.46
N GLN A 28 21.14 0.00 11.00
CA GLN A 28 21.21 0.92 12.13
C GLN A 28 20.37 0.39 13.31
N ASP A 29 19.14 0.87 13.40
CA ASP A 29 18.31 0.65 14.58
C ASP A 29 16.97 -0.04 14.29
N ARG A 30 16.63 -0.29 13.03
CA ARG A 30 15.35 -0.85 12.64
C ARG A 30 15.49 -2.20 11.96
N ILE A 31 14.64 -3.12 12.37
CA ILE A 31 14.36 -4.36 11.67
C ILE A 31 12.99 -4.19 11.03
N TRP A 32 12.96 -4.12 9.72
CA TRP A 32 11.74 -4.05 8.93
C TRP A 32 11.08 -5.40 8.88
N VAL A 33 9.77 -5.43 9.06
CA VAL A 33 8.98 -6.66 9.19
C VAL A 33 7.78 -6.56 8.27
N GLY A 34 7.72 -7.48 7.31
CA GLY A 34 6.54 -7.71 6.47
C GLY A 34 5.73 -8.85 7.05
N THR A 35 4.41 -8.69 7.10
CA THR A 35 3.49 -9.69 7.62
C THR A 35 2.36 -9.96 6.65
N THR A 36 1.53 -10.96 6.97
CA THR A 36 0.26 -11.22 6.26
C THR A 36 -0.74 -10.07 6.38
N ALA A 37 -0.54 -9.15 7.34
CA ALA A 37 -1.46 -8.03 7.60
C ALA A 37 -0.83 -6.64 7.37
N GLY A 38 0.37 -6.57 6.75
CA GLY A 38 1.01 -5.31 6.39
C GLY A 38 2.47 -5.20 6.81
N ILE A 39 2.98 -4.00 6.93
CA ILE A 39 4.37 -3.69 7.23
C ILE A 39 4.52 -2.98 8.57
N GLY A 40 5.64 -3.23 9.23
CA GLY A 40 6.06 -2.52 10.41
C GLY A 40 7.58 -2.57 10.57
N TYR A 41 8.06 -2.04 11.67
CA TYR A 41 9.47 -2.17 12.05
C TYR A 41 9.61 -2.33 13.56
N TYR A 42 10.64 -3.06 13.95
CA TYR A 42 11.08 -3.14 15.34
C TYR A 42 12.28 -2.21 15.53
N ASN A 43 12.16 -1.25 16.45
CA ASN A 43 13.24 -0.36 16.81
C ASN A 43 14.10 -1.01 17.90
N LEU A 44 15.37 -1.23 17.61
CA LEU A 44 16.32 -1.89 18.52
C LEU A 44 16.66 -1.06 19.77
N LYS A 45 16.68 0.27 19.65
CA LYS A 45 16.96 1.17 20.79
C LYS A 45 15.75 1.28 21.71
N GLU A 46 14.58 1.50 21.13
CA GLU A 46 13.33 1.67 21.87
C GLU A 46 12.76 0.33 22.34
N LYS A 47 13.26 -0.79 21.78
CA LYS A 47 12.74 -2.14 22.01
C LYS A 47 11.23 -2.24 21.76
N ARG A 48 10.76 -1.60 20.72
CA ARG A 48 9.34 -1.48 20.38
C ARG A 48 9.08 -1.82 18.93
N TYR A 49 8.02 -2.62 18.70
CA TYR A 49 7.45 -2.82 17.37
C TYR A 49 6.45 -1.71 17.07
N SER A 50 6.54 -1.14 15.87
CA SER A 50 5.61 -0.14 15.36
C SER A 50 5.08 -0.59 14.02
N LYS A 51 3.76 -0.73 13.91
CA LYS A 51 3.09 -1.00 12.65
C LYS A 51 2.95 0.30 11.87
N ILE A 52 3.25 0.27 10.58
CA ILE A 52 2.96 1.38 9.69
C ILE A 52 1.52 1.21 9.23
N ASP A 53 0.71 2.21 9.46
CA ASP A 53 -0.69 2.20 9.04
C ASP A 53 -0.76 2.31 7.50
N SER A 54 -0.80 1.15 6.88
CA SER A 54 -1.03 1.02 5.46
C SER A 54 -2.12 0.00 5.25
N GLN A 55 -3.32 0.47 5.04
CA GLN A 55 -4.42 -0.38 4.57
C GLN A 55 -4.25 -0.76 3.09
N LEU A 56 -3.11 -0.41 2.50
CA LEU A 56 -2.85 -0.54 1.08
C LEU A 56 -2.58 -1.99 0.65
N PHE A 57 -2.02 -2.80 1.53
CA PHE A 57 -1.63 -4.15 1.17
C PHE A 57 -1.57 -5.09 2.37
N SER A 58 -1.83 -6.36 2.09
CA SER A 58 -1.58 -7.51 2.96
C SER A 58 -0.65 -8.49 2.24
N ASP A 59 -0.30 -9.58 2.89
CA ASP A 59 0.48 -10.67 2.30
C ASP A 59 1.79 -10.19 1.64
N ILE A 60 2.62 -9.56 2.46
CA ILE A 60 3.95 -9.13 2.01
C ILE A 60 4.79 -10.37 1.74
N SER A 61 5.20 -10.56 0.48
CA SER A 61 6.04 -11.69 0.08
C SER A 61 7.53 -11.38 0.12
N ALA A 62 7.89 -10.12 -0.07
CA ALA A 62 9.27 -9.67 -0.12
C ALA A 62 9.43 -8.27 0.46
N LEU A 63 10.57 -8.02 1.11
CA LEU A 63 10.90 -6.74 1.69
C LEU A 63 12.41 -6.51 1.60
N ARG A 64 12.82 -5.30 1.16
CA ARG A 64 14.23 -4.90 1.10
C ARG A 64 14.41 -3.43 1.42
N TYR A 65 15.33 -3.14 2.32
CA TYR A 65 15.78 -1.79 2.58
C TYR A 65 16.91 -1.39 1.61
N ASP A 66 16.78 -0.24 1.00
CA ASP A 66 17.83 0.37 0.19
C ASP A 66 18.43 1.56 0.94
N PRO A 67 19.66 1.42 1.46
CA PRO A 67 20.30 2.48 2.25
C PRO A 67 20.64 3.73 1.43
N SER A 68 20.64 3.62 0.12
CA SER A 68 21.01 4.72 -0.75
C SER A 68 19.89 5.69 -1.03
N SER A 69 18.69 5.20 -1.12
CA SER A 69 17.49 6.00 -1.32
C SER A 69 16.66 6.17 -0.02
N GLU A 70 17.10 5.53 1.09
CA GLU A 70 16.37 5.47 2.36
C GLU A 70 14.93 4.97 2.17
N ARG A 71 14.77 3.96 1.31
CA ARG A 71 13.48 3.36 0.97
C ARG A 71 13.43 1.90 1.35
N VAL A 72 12.23 1.46 1.69
CA VAL A 72 11.91 0.05 1.82
C VAL A 72 11.11 -0.39 0.60
N TRP A 73 11.66 -1.31 -0.17
CA TRP A 73 10.99 -1.92 -1.31
C TRP A 73 10.18 -3.13 -0.84
N ILE A 74 8.93 -3.21 -1.28
CA ILE A 74 7.95 -4.14 -0.75
C ILE A 74 7.23 -4.80 -1.90
N CYS A 75 7.20 -6.13 -1.89
CA CYS A 75 6.32 -6.90 -2.78
C CYS A 75 5.15 -7.43 -1.95
N ALA A 76 3.96 -7.08 -2.36
CA ALA A 76 2.72 -7.51 -1.72
C ALA A 76 1.65 -7.75 -2.78
N GLN A 77 0.92 -8.87 -2.70
CA GLN A 77 -0.18 -9.19 -3.61
C GLN A 77 0.20 -9.05 -5.10
N ASN A 78 1.40 -9.50 -5.49
CA ASN A 78 1.96 -9.36 -6.84
C ASN A 78 2.12 -7.90 -7.32
N GLN A 79 2.20 -6.96 -6.41
CA GLN A 79 2.46 -5.55 -6.68
C GLN A 79 3.80 -5.15 -6.06
N LEU A 80 4.43 -4.15 -6.64
CA LEU A 80 5.66 -3.57 -6.13
C LEU A 80 5.38 -2.19 -5.55
N TYR A 81 5.86 -1.97 -4.34
CA TYR A 81 5.80 -0.69 -3.65
C TYR A 81 7.18 -0.27 -3.19
N SER A 82 7.38 1.02 -3.00
CA SER A 82 8.47 1.55 -2.21
C SER A 82 7.92 2.49 -1.13
N TYR A 83 8.42 2.35 0.08
CA TYR A 83 8.11 3.24 1.19
C TYR A 83 9.28 4.19 1.42
N CYS A 84 9.06 5.48 1.24
CA CYS A 84 10.01 6.53 1.55
C CYS A 84 9.94 6.85 3.04
N ILE A 85 10.99 6.53 3.79
CA ILE A 85 11.01 6.69 5.25
C ILE A 85 10.94 8.17 5.64
N LYS A 86 11.59 9.03 4.86
CA LYS A 86 11.68 10.47 5.12
C LYS A 86 10.33 11.17 5.00
N ASP A 87 9.56 10.80 3.98
CA ASP A 87 8.33 11.49 3.62
C ASP A 87 7.08 10.76 4.15
N ASP A 88 7.27 9.61 4.80
CA ASP A 88 6.20 8.70 5.27
C ASP A 88 5.21 8.37 4.15
N LYS A 89 5.74 8.05 2.97
CA LYS A 89 4.94 7.91 1.76
C LYS A 89 5.20 6.59 1.07
N PHE A 90 4.11 5.93 0.64
CA PHE A 90 4.16 4.78 -0.25
C PHE A 90 4.02 5.20 -1.70
N ILE A 91 4.81 4.56 -2.57
CA ILE A 91 4.74 4.69 -4.01
C ILE A 91 4.49 3.31 -4.59
N GLN A 92 3.48 3.17 -5.41
CA GLN A 92 3.21 1.96 -6.17
C GLN A 92 3.90 2.03 -7.53
N TRP A 93 4.59 0.97 -7.89
CA TRP A 93 5.25 0.81 -9.19
C TRP A 93 4.42 -0.11 -10.07
N ASN A 94 4.26 0.24 -11.33
CA ASN A 94 3.35 -0.43 -12.25
C ASN A 94 4.00 -0.70 -13.62
N ARG A 95 3.21 -1.19 -14.57
CA ARG A 95 3.70 -1.52 -15.91
C ARG A 95 4.32 -0.35 -16.68
N ARG A 96 3.86 0.89 -16.45
CA ARG A 96 4.45 2.07 -17.08
C ARG A 96 5.86 2.32 -16.59
N ASP A 97 6.14 1.91 -15.36
CA ASP A 97 7.45 1.98 -14.73
C ASP A 97 8.32 0.76 -15.09
N GLY A 98 7.80 -0.14 -15.94
CA GLY A 98 8.48 -1.36 -16.37
C GLY A 98 8.24 -2.57 -15.44
N PHE A 99 7.36 -2.45 -14.45
CA PHE A 99 7.05 -3.55 -13.54
C PHE A 99 5.86 -4.37 -14.03
N HIS A 100 6.04 -5.69 -14.10
CA HIS A 100 4.99 -6.65 -14.47
C HIS A 100 4.47 -7.41 -13.23
N PRO A 101 3.20 -7.18 -12.82
CA PRO A 101 2.69 -7.66 -11.53
C PRO A 101 2.70 -9.18 -11.32
N ASN A 102 2.70 -9.96 -12.38
CA ASN A 102 2.63 -11.44 -12.31
C ASN A 102 4.00 -12.10 -12.08
N GLU A 103 5.06 -11.31 -11.92
CA GLU A 103 6.43 -11.82 -11.93
C GLU A 103 7.01 -12.09 -10.53
N ILE A 104 6.40 -11.55 -9.45
CA ILE A 104 7.00 -11.65 -8.11
C ILE A 104 6.18 -12.53 -7.18
N ILE A 105 6.75 -13.67 -6.80
CA ILE A 105 6.15 -14.58 -5.81
C ILE A 105 7.05 -14.81 -4.60
N PHE A 106 8.39 -14.68 -4.73
CA PHE A 106 9.33 -14.95 -3.64
C PHE A 106 10.46 -13.94 -3.54
N THR A 107 11.03 -13.86 -2.36
CA THR A 107 12.18 -13.04 -2.01
C THR A 107 13.48 -13.61 -2.51
N TYR A 108 14.38 -12.79 -3.05
CA TYR A 108 15.80 -12.99 -2.84
C TYR A 108 16.67 -11.75 -3.03
N GLN A 109 17.65 -11.65 -2.17
CA GLN A 109 18.91 -10.90 -2.03
C GLN A 109 19.16 -9.63 -2.86
N GLN A 110 19.48 -8.59 -2.09
CA GLN A 110 20.22 -7.41 -2.52
C GLN A 110 21.67 -7.75 -2.85
N ARG A 111 22.16 -7.27 -3.99
CA ARG A 111 23.59 -7.13 -4.26
C ARG A 111 23.84 -5.77 -4.89
N THR A 112 24.55 -4.91 -4.17
CA THR A 112 25.01 -3.63 -4.70
C THR A 112 26.26 -3.87 -5.52
N MET A 113 26.18 -3.72 -6.84
CA MET A 113 27.39 -3.64 -7.66
C MET A 113 27.90 -2.20 -7.66
N LYS A 114 29.22 -2.00 -7.57
CA LYS A 114 29.90 -0.73 -7.27
C LYS A 114 29.57 0.50 -8.16
N LYS A 115 28.80 0.36 -9.24
CA LYS A 115 28.42 1.47 -10.14
C LYS A 115 26.91 1.65 -10.35
N HIS A 116 26.10 0.63 -10.09
CA HIS A 116 24.66 0.67 -10.27
C HIS A 116 24.00 0.00 -9.10
N ARG A 117 22.92 0.59 -8.62
CA ARG A 117 22.17 0.12 -7.46
C ARG A 117 20.97 -0.67 -7.94
N TYR A 118 21.11 -1.98 -7.90
CA TYR A 118 20.03 -2.86 -8.30
C TYR A 118 19.56 -3.69 -7.12
N LEU A 119 18.25 -3.81 -6.99
CA LEU A 119 17.60 -4.83 -6.18
C LEU A 119 17.14 -5.95 -7.11
N TYR A 120 17.17 -7.15 -6.58
CA TYR A 120 16.75 -8.34 -7.31
C TYR A 120 15.67 -9.05 -6.51
N PHE A 121 14.57 -9.36 -7.17
CA PHE A 121 13.49 -10.15 -6.62
C PHE A 121 13.28 -11.36 -7.50
N GLY A 122 13.17 -12.54 -6.88
CA GLY A 122 12.88 -13.78 -7.58
C GLY A 122 11.39 -14.06 -7.62
N GLY A 123 10.92 -14.62 -8.71
CA GLY A 123 9.54 -15.03 -8.90
C GLY A 123 9.41 -16.34 -9.65
N ILE A 124 8.20 -16.82 -9.86
CA ILE A 124 7.96 -18.06 -10.64
C ILE A 124 8.46 -17.90 -12.08
N GLU A 125 8.31 -16.72 -12.65
CA GLU A 125 8.65 -16.47 -14.05
C GLU A 125 10.10 -15.97 -14.22
N GLY A 126 10.87 -15.87 -13.12
CA GLY A 126 12.27 -15.49 -13.21
C GLY A 126 12.74 -14.48 -12.18
N LEU A 127 13.69 -13.64 -12.59
CA LEU A 127 14.34 -12.63 -11.76
C LEU A 127 13.98 -11.23 -12.22
N VAL A 128 13.43 -10.43 -11.33
CA VAL A 128 13.18 -8.99 -11.55
C VAL A 128 14.34 -8.19 -11.03
N GLN A 129 14.90 -7.33 -11.87
CA GLN A 129 15.95 -6.39 -11.52
C GLN A 129 15.36 -4.97 -11.44
N ILE A 130 15.53 -4.32 -10.30
CA ILE A 130 15.04 -2.96 -10.07
C ILE A 130 16.25 -2.03 -9.94
N ASN A 131 16.31 -1.01 -10.78
CA ASN A 131 17.25 0.08 -10.60
C ASN A 131 16.70 1.03 -9.52
N THR A 132 17.39 1.16 -8.39
CA THR A 132 16.93 2.00 -7.27
C THR A 132 17.27 3.49 -7.45
N ASP A 133 18.03 3.83 -8.49
CA ASP A 133 18.34 5.23 -8.84
C ASP A 133 17.27 5.86 -9.74
N ILE A 134 16.17 5.15 -10.05
CA ILE A 134 15.07 5.71 -10.85
C ILE A 134 14.34 6.81 -10.08
N PRO A 135 13.96 7.89 -10.76
CA PRO A 135 13.13 8.92 -10.17
C PRO A 135 11.76 8.35 -9.79
N GLU A 136 11.12 8.99 -8.81
CA GLU A 136 9.73 8.65 -8.49
C GLU A 136 8.85 8.81 -9.72
N PRO A 137 7.85 7.92 -9.90
CA PRO A 137 6.86 8.10 -10.94
C PRO A 137 6.22 9.48 -10.78
N ASN A 138 6.38 10.32 -11.78
CA ASN A 138 5.77 11.64 -11.82
C ASN A 138 4.33 11.51 -12.34
N GLU A 139 3.52 10.70 -11.65
CA GLU A 139 2.11 10.61 -12.00
C GLU A 139 1.38 11.79 -11.33
N PRO A 140 0.66 12.60 -12.09
CA PRO A 140 -0.27 13.53 -11.50
C PRO A 140 -1.28 12.74 -10.65
N TYR A 141 -1.65 13.27 -9.49
CA TYR A 141 -2.70 12.67 -8.67
C TYR A 141 -3.89 12.33 -9.57
N PRO A 142 -4.43 11.10 -9.49
CA PRO A 142 -5.53 10.71 -10.34
C PRO A 142 -6.70 11.66 -10.10
N GLU A 143 -7.20 12.26 -11.16
CA GLU A 143 -8.42 13.04 -11.09
C GLU A 143 -9.60 12.10 -10.86
N ILE A 144 -10.43 12.43 -9.88
CA ILE A 144 -11.62 11.66 -9.53
C ILE A 144 -12.85 12.45 -9.97
N ASP A 145 -13.68 11.82 -10.79
CA ASP A 145 -14.97 12.34 -11.17
C ASP A 145 -16.10 11.54 -10.51
N LEU A 146 -17.14 12.24 -10.09
CA LEU A 146 -18.39 11.59 -9.69
C LEU A 146 -19.17 11.25 -10.97
N CYS A 147 -19.33 9.95 -11.27
CA CYS A 147 -19.95 9.51 -12.51
C CYS A 147 -21.39 9.01 -12.34
N GLY A 148 -21.88 8.85 -11.13
CA GLY A 148 -23.26 8.44 -10.88
C GLY A 148 -23.70 8.69 -9.45
N VAL A 149 -24.96 9.04 -9.30
CA VAL A 149 -25.64 9.18 -8.02
C VAL A 149 -26.97 8.44 -8.12
N GLU A 150 -27.16 7.46 -7.26
CA GLU A 150 -28.39 6.69 -7.18
C GLU A 150 -29.04 6.87 -5.80
N LEU A 151 -30.36 7.04 -5.80
CA LEU A 151 -31.18 7.07 -4.59
C LEU A 151 -32.19 5.92 -4.65
N ASN A 152 -32.14 5.01 -3.66
CA ASN A 152 -32.95 3.80 -3.62
C ASN A 152 -32.91 3.00 -4.94
N GLY A 153 -31.72 2.88 -5.56
CA GLY A 153 -31.53 2.17 -6.83
C GLY A 153 -32.01 2.92 -8.09
N GLN A 154 -32.40 4.17 -7.96
CA GLN A 154 -32.77 5.00 -9.11
C GLN A 154 -31.68 6.02 -9.40
N LEU A 155 -31.11 5.95 -10.60
CA LEU A 155 -30.11 6.91 -11.06
C LEU A 155 -30.72 8.31 -11.12
N GLN A 156 -30.16 9.25 -10.37
CA GLN A 156 -30.61 10.63 -10.32
C GLN A 156 -29.89 11.47 -11.35
N THR A 157 -28.61 11.21 -11.53
CA THR A 157 -27.77 11.97 -12.46
C THR A 157 -26.49 11.22 -12.79
N SER A 158 -26.01 11.46 -14.00
CA SER A 158 -24.67 11.13 -14.48
C SER A 158 -23.83 12.39 -14.73
N ASP A 159 -24.28 13.56 -14.28
CA ASP A 159 -23.54 14.80 -14.45
C ASP A 159 -22.37 14.88 -13.47
N ILE A 160 -21.19 14.94 -14.01
CA ILE A 160 -19.89 14.89 -13.34
C ILE A 160 -19.61 16.13 -12.46
N ASN A 161 -20.38 17.18 -12.62
CA ASN A 161 -20.13 18.48 -11.96
C ASN A 161 -20.99 18.74 -10.72
N ILE A 162 -21.72 17.74 -10.24
CA ILE A 162 -22.61 17.92 -9.09
C ILE A 162 -21.80 18.07 -7.81
N ARG A 163 -21.85 19.28 -7.24
CA ARG A 163 -21.23 19.59 -5.95
C ARG A 163 -22.21 19.53 -4.78
N ASN A 164 -23.50 19.63 -5.06
CA ASN A 164 -24.54 19.65 -4.04
C ASN A 164 -25.75 18.84 -4.49
N ILE A 165 -26.11 17.86 -3.70
CA ILE A 165 -27.27 17.00 -3.93
C ILE A 165 -28.21 17.16 -2.74
N LYS A 166 -29.47 17.49 -2.99
CA LYS A 166 -30.50 17.48 -1.96
C LYS A 166 -31.18 16.11 -1.96
N ILE A 167 -31.06 15.38 -0.85
CA ILE A 167 -31.66 14.08 -0.68
C ILE A 167 -32.96 14.25 0.10
N PRO A 168 -34.12 14.04 -0.53
CA PRO A 168 -35.39 14.05 0.20
C PRO A 168 -35.43 12.95 1.26
N TRP A 169 -36.03 13.26 2.41
CA TRP A 169 -36.10 12.36 3.58
C TRP A 169 -36.69 10.97 3.31
N LYS A 170 -37.42 10.79 2.22
CA LYS A 170 -38.02 9.50 1.82
C LYS A 170 -37.01 8.50 1.25
N TYR A 171 -35.80 8.91 0.96
CA TYR A 171 -34.74 8.05 0.43
C TYR A 171 -33.80 7.60 1.57
N ASN A 172 -33.62 6.29 1.67
CA ASN A 172 -32.82 5.68 2.74
C ASN A 172 -31.47 5.16 2.27
N THR A 173 -31.25 5.10 0.96
CA THR A 173 -29.99 4.59 0.40
C THR A 173 -29.46 5.56 -0.64
N LEU A 174 -28.17 5.89 -0.52
CA LEU A 174 -27.41 6.69 -1.46
C LEU A 174 -26.25 5.87 -1.97
N ILE A 175 -26.09 5.78 -3.28
CA ILE A 175 -24.91 5.20 -3.92
C ILE A 175 -24.22 6.29 -4.72
N LEU A 176 -22.95 6.49 -4.42
CA LEU A 176 -22.05 7.40 -5.16
C LEU A 176 -21.08 6.56 -5.98
N GLN A 177 -21.06 6.74 -7.28
CA GLN A 177 -20.10 6.09 -8.17
C GLN A 177 -19.05 7.09 -8.62
N VAL A 178 -17.80 6.72 -8.50
CA VAL A 178 -16.66 7.56 -8.86
C VAL A 178 -15.85 6.93 -9.99
N HIS A 179 -15.31 7.76 -10.86
CA HIS A 179 -14.41 7.34 -11.92
C HIS A 179 -13.05 8.00 -11.74
N ILE A 180 -11.99 7.24 -11.98
CA ILE A 180 -10.62 7.73 -11.93
C ILE A 180 -10.15 7.94 -13.36
N LYS A 181 -9.84 9.18 -13.72
CA LYS A 181 -9.24 9.49 -15.00
C LYS A 181 -7.81 8.96 -15.08
N ASN A 182 -7.40 8.59 -16.28
CA ASN A 182 -6.02 8.18 -16.60
C ASN A 182 -5.48 7.01 -15.78
N LYS A 183 -6.37 6.19 -15.21
CA LYS A 183 -5.98 4.99 -14.48
C LYS A 183 -5.77 3.82 -15.44
N ASP A 184 -4.69 3.06 -15.22
CA ASP A 184 -4.57 1.73 -15.80
C ASP A 184 -5.64 0.82 -15.18
N ILE A 185 -6.43 0.13 -16.03
CA ILE A 185 -7.53 -0.75 -15.62
C ILE A 185 -7.10 -1.89 -14.68
N PHE A 186 -5.81 -2.18 -14.64
CA PHE A 186 -5.22 -3.23 -13.81
C PHE A 186 -4.77 -2.75 -12.43
N GLN A 187 -4.79 -1.44 -12.17
CA GLN A 187 -4.42 -0.91 -10.86
C GLN A 187 -5.61 -0.95 -9.88
N ARG A 188 -5.42 -1.61 -8.75
CA ARG A 188 -6.28 -1.41 -7.59
C ARG A 188 -5.90 -0.10 -6.93
N VAL A 189 -6.82 0.85 -6.90
CA VAL A 189 -6.64 2.12 -6.20
C VAL A 189 -7.46 2.06 -4.92
N PRO A 190 -6.85 2.29 -3.76
CA PRO A 190 -7.61 2.46 -2.53
C PRO A 190 -8.32 3.82 -2.54
N PHE A 191 -9.57 3.80 -2.11
CA PHE A 191 -10.39 4.98 -1.90
C PHE A 191 -10.59 5.19 -0.42
N ARG A 192 -10.49 6.43 0.01
CA ARG A 192 -10.92 6.84 1.33
C ARG A 192 -12.09 7.81 1.20
N TYR A 193 -13.26 7.36 1.62
CA TYR A 193 -14.46 8.18 1.67
C TYR A 193 -14.57 8.80 3.06
N ILE A 194 -14.58 10.13 3.10
CA ILE A 194 -14.72 10.88 4.35
C ILE A 194 -16.11 11.49 4.36
N ILE A 195 -16.94 11.07 5.31
CA ILE A 195 -18.29 11.57 5.52
C ILE A 195 -18.22 12.50 6.73
N LYS A 196 -18.57 13.75 6.52
CA LYS A 196 -18.64 14.77 7.57
C LYS A 196 -20.08 15.09 7.89
N GLY A 197 -20.43 15.11 9.18
CA GLY A 197 -21.78 15.38 9.67
C GLY A 197 -21.80 15.41 11.20
N ASP A 198 -22.92 15.02 11.78
CA ASP A 198 -23.06 14.91 13.25
C ASP A 198 -22.06 13.92 13.83
N VAL A 199 -21.71 12.89 13.07
CA VAL A 199 -20.65 11.94 13.38
C VAL A 199 -19.78 11.77 12.13
N ASP A 200 -18.53 12.14 12.23
CA ASP A 200 -17.57 11.95 11.16
C ASP A 200 -17.23 10.47 11.00
N LYS A 201 -17.27 9.98 9.76
CA LYS A 201 -16.93 8.59 9.41
C LYS A 201 -15.90 8.57 8.30
N SER A 202 -14.98 7.59 8.35
CA SER A 202 -14.07 7.28 7.26
C SER A 202 -14.29 5.84 6.84
N ILE A 203 -14.42 5.62 5.52
CA ILE A 203 -14.61 4.29 4.94
C ILE A 203 -13.50 4.08 3.91
N ASP A 204 -12.69 3.05 4.11
CA ASP A 204 -11.67 2.65 3.15
C ASP A 204 -12.20 1.50 2.29
N SER A 205 -12.01 1.60 0.99
CA SER A 205 -12.53 0.64 0.02
C SER A 205 -11.63 0.59 -1.22
N TYR A 206 -11.62 -0.55 -1.89
CA TYR A 206 -11.02 -0.68 -3.24
C TYR A 206 -12.08 -0.57 -4.35
N HIS A 207 -13.33 -0.36 -3.98
CA HIS A 207 -14.41 -0.18 -4.94
C HIS A 207 -14.63 1.30 -5.22
N PRO A 208 -14.75 1.70 -6.49
CA PRO A 208 -15.04 3.09 -6.88
C PRO A 208 -16.52 3.44 -6.63
N MET A 209 -17.05 2.95 -5.53
CA MET A 209 -18.46 3.11 -5.17
C MET A 209 -18.58 3.19 -3.65
N LEU A 210 -19.34 4.18 -3.19
CA LEU A 210 -19.73 4.32 -1.81
C LEU A 210 -21.24 4.11 -1.69
N GLU A 211 -21.63 3.17 -0.87
CA GLU A 211 -23.05 2.95 -0.51
C GLU A 211 -23.27 3.38 0.94
N LEU A 212 -24.26 4.23 1.13
CA LEU A 212 -24.76 4.67 2.43
C LEU A 212 -26.22 4.28 2.58
N SER A 213 -26.54 3.59 3.66
CA SER A 213 -27.88 3.17 4.03
C SER A 213 -28.31 3.76 5.36
N ASN A 214 -29.62 3.89 5.55
CA ASN A 214 -30.22 4.52 6.74
C ASN A 214 -29.79 5.99 6.91
N LEU A 215 -29.95 6.74 5.85
CA LEU A 215 -29.68 8.19 5.80
C LEU A 215 -30.69 8.98 6.65
#